data_166de7daa3161f4a1d478e5fbd1347c4
#
_entry.id   166de7daa3161f4a1d478e5fbd1347c4
#
_cell.length_a   1.000
_cell.length_b   1.000
_cell.length_c   1.000
_cell.angle_alpha   90.00
_cell.angle_beta   90.00
_cell.angle_gamma   90.00
#
_symmetry.space_group_name_H-M   'P 1'
#
loop_
_entity.id
_entity.type
_entity.pdbx_description
1 polymer ?
#
loop_
_entity_poly.entity_id
_entity_poly.type
_entity_poly.pdbx_seq_one_letter_code
_entity_poly.pdbx_strand_id
1 'polypeptide(L)'
;MIRKLVRLSLVAAFLAACNGNLPATEPPASTPPPIMVEPTQRPLPKPINNVFLPEPGDSNFSRGNVFIDSSDLLIMESYPVQIALVLKGALPTPCNQLRVVASPPDEQNRIQVEVYSVIDPAQTCIQVLEPLDVNVGLGSFPTGHYSVWVNGEMVGEFDA
;
A
#
# COMPACT_ATOMS: atom_id res chain seq x y z
N MET A 1 23.70 9.68 -56.01
CA MET A 1 23.91 11.03 -56.55
C MET A 1 24.27 11.96 -55.39
N ILE A 2 25.58 12.25 -55.22
CA ILE A 2 26.20 13.53 -55.68
C ILE A 2 25.58 14.68 -54.84
N ARG A 3 26.25 15.48 -54.06
CA ARG A 3 27.56 16.13 -54.04
C ARG A 3 27.66 16.93 -52.75
N LYS A 4 28.78 16.86 -52.07
CA LYS A 4 29.89 17.87 -52.13
C LYS A 4 29.49 19.20 -51.44
N LEU A 5 30.23 19.76 -50.64
CA LEU A 5 31.60 20.23 -50.45
C LEU A 5 31.47 21.46 -49.53
N VAL A 6 32.31 21.64 -48.59
CA VAL A 6 33.63 22.26 -48.60
C VAL A 6 33.71 23.58 -47.80
N ARG A 7 34.68 23.62 -46.93
CA ARG A 7 35.60 24.72 -46.55
C ARG A 7 35.02 25.81 -45.62
N LEU A 8 35.72 26.47 -44.81
CA LEU A 8 37.14 26.79 -44.74
C LEU A 8 37.41 27.53 -43.42
N SER A 9 38.46 27.12 -42.75
CA SER A 9 39.40 27.87 -41.97
C SER A 9 39.16 29.38 -41.70
N LEU A 10 39.37 29.80 -40.48
CA LEU A 10 40.36 30.87 -40.28
C LEU A 10 40.88 30.87 -38.82
N VAL A 11 42.17 30.90 -38.77
CA VAL A 11 43.10 31.05 -37.67
C VAL A 11 43.09 32.52 -37.23
N ALA A 12 43.12 32.76 -35.95
CA ALA A 12 43.71 33.98 -35.41
C ALA A 12 44.27 33.68 -34.01
N ALA A 13 45.57 33.63 -33.94
CA ALA A 13 46.35 33.72 -32.75
C ALA A 13 46.39 35.17 -32.27
N PHE A 14 46.46 35.41 -30.97
CA PHE A 14 47.26 36.48 -30.39
C PHE A 14 47.25 36.40 -28.84
N LEU A 15 48.33 36.08 -28.30
CA LEU A 15 49.23 36.85 -27.38
C LEU A 15 48.93 36.76 -25.87
N ALA A 16 49.99 36.30 -25.30
CA ALA A 16 50.33 36.18 -23.88
C ALA A 16 50.13 37.46 -23.04
N ALA A 17 49.70 37.25 -21.84
CA ALA A 17 50.06 38.10 -20.69
C ALA A 17 50.29 37.21 -19.49
N CYS A 18 51.52 37.04 -19.10
CA CYS A 18 51.92 36.53 -17.81
C CYS A 18 51.45 37.50 -16.72
N ASN A 19 50.73 37.03 -15.76
CA ASN A 19 50.70 37.67 -14.46
C ASN A 19 50.70 36.58 -13.38
N GLY A 20 51.78 36.57 -12.60
CA GLY A 20 51.99 35.66 -11.52
C GLY A 20 50.90 35.82 -10.47
N ASN A 21 50.40 34.72 -10.02
CA ASN A 21 49.60 34.70 -8.84
C ASN A 21 50.00 33.53 -7.94
N LEU A 22 50.21 33.88 -6.68
CA LEU A 22 50.53 33.04 -5.55
C LEU A 22 49.62 31.84 -5.44
N PRO A 23 50.11 30.69 -4.96
CA PRO A 23 49.22 29.56 -4.66
C PRO A 23 48.30 29.92 -3.51
N ALA A 24 47.01 30.10 -3.82
CA ALA A 24 45.99 30.11 -2.81
C ALA A 24 45.85 28.67 -2.25
N THR A 25 46.21 28.52 -0.99
CA THR A 25 45.97 27.30 -0.22
C THR A 25 44.46 27.06 -0.19
N GLU A 26 44.01 26.13 -0.95
CA GLU A 26 42.61 25.66 -0.93
C GLU A 26 42.36 25.02 0.45
N PRO A 27 41.33 25.46 1.19
CA PRO A 27 40.95 24.79 2.42
C PRO A 27 40.48 23.38 2.11
N PRO A 28 40.74 22.38 2.98
CA PRO A 28 40.34 21.00 2.73
C PRO A 28 38.84 20.95 2.54
N ALA A 29 38.41 20.37 1.41
CA ALA A 29 37.04 20.10 1.12
C ALA A 29 36.43 19.29 2.27
N SER A 30 35.53 19.93 3.03
CA SER A 30 34.71 19.23 4.01
C SER A 30 33.82 18.23 3.29
N THR A 31 34.13 16.96 3.43
CA THR A 31 33.30 15.86 2.99
C THR A 31 31.91 16.03 3.64
N PRO A 32 30.83 16.18 2.88
CA PRO A 32 29.50 16.22 3.48
C PRO A 32 29.26 14.93 4.26
N PRO A 33 28.62 14.98 5.44
CA PRO A 33 28.28 13.78 6.17
C PRO A 33 27.41 12.86 5.32
N PRO A 34 27.54 11.52 5.47
CA PRO A 34 26.69 10.59 4.74
C PRO A 34 25.24 10.93 5.04
N ILE A 35 24.47 11.21 3.99
CA ILE A 35 23.03 11.38 4.10
C ILE A 35 22.49 10.02 4.55
N MET A 36 22.14 9.89 5.82
CA MET A 36 21.29 8.81 6.28
C MET A 36 19.96 8.98 5.54
N VAL A 37 19.78 8.19 4.49
CA VAL A 37 18.46 8.03 3.88
C VAL A 37 17.64 7.27 4.90
N GLU A 38 16.91 8.03 5.71
CA GLU A 38 15.86 7.48 6.56
C GLU A 38 14.90 6.71 5.64
N PRO A 39 14.62 5.42 5.92
CA PRO A 39 13.70 4.67 5.08
C PRO A 39 12.39 5.43 5.07
N THR A 40 12.04 5.99 3.92
CA THR A 40 10.76 6.66 3.70
C THR A 40 9.66 5.65 4.00
N GLN A 41 9.15 5.68 5.22
CA GLN A 41 8.01 4.87 5.60
C GLN A 41 6.86 5.30 4.68
N ARG A 42 6.48 4.40 3.77
CA ARG A 42 5.29 4.58 2.95
C ARG A 42 4.12 4.90 3.91
N PRO A 43 3.37 6.00 3.69
CA PRO A 43 2.23 6.31 4.54
C PRO A 43 1.31 5.09 4.61
N LEU A 44 1.04 4.59 5.81
CA LEU A 44 0.08 3.52 6.01
C LEU A 44 -1.29 4.00 5.57
N PRO A 45 -2.09 3.16 4.90
CA PRO A 45 -3.47 3.48 4.55
C PRO A 45 -4.21 3.92 5.79
N LYS A 46 -4.91 5.05 5.70
CA LYS A 46 -5.73 5.54 6.82
C LYS A 46 -6.97 4.65 6.94
N PRO A 47 -7.17 3.93 8.06
CA PRO A 47 -8.33 3.06 8.19
C PRO A 47 -9.60 3.88 8.06
N ILE A 48 -10.49 3.45 7.15
CA ILE A 48 -11.87 3.90 7.11
C ILE A 48 -12.62 3.00 8.09
N ASN A 49 -13.53 3.56 8.87
CA ASN A 49 -14.31 2.90 9.92
C ASN A 49 -14.60 1.41 9.66
N ASN A 50 -13.67 0.54 10.00
CA ASN A 50 -13.88 -0.89 10.00
C ASN A 50 -14.39 -1.25 11.41
N VAL A 51 -15.69 -1.50 11.51
CA VAL A 51 -16.34 -1.90 12.78
C VAL A 51 -16.10 -3.38 13.13
N PHE A 52 -15.44 -4.11 12.24
CA PHE A 52 -15.14 -5.55 12.39
C PHE A 52 -13.69 -5.82 12.78
N LEU A 53 -13.00 -4.82 13.33
CA LEU A 53 -11.63 -5.02 13.82
C LEU A 53 -11.62 -5.95 15.04
N PRO A 54 -10.52 -6.69 15.25
CA PRO A 54 -10.35 -7.46 16.47
C PRO A 54 -10.47 -6.61 17.72
N GLU A 55 -11.11 -7.16 18.73
CA GLU A 55 -11.29 -6.52 20.03
C GLU A 55 -10.35 -7.14 21.08
N PRO A 56 -9.97 -6.39 22.13
CA PRO A 56 -9.10 -6.91 23.18
C PRO A 56 -9.64 -8.17 23.86
N GLY A 57 -10.98 -8.35 23.86
CA GLY A 57 -11.67 -9.51 24.43
C GLY A 57 -11.59 -10.78 23.59
N ASP A 58 -11.22 -10.67 22.32
CA ASP A 58 -11.22 -11.81 21.38
C ASP A 58 -10.26 -12.93 21.77
N SER A 59 -9.26 -12.62 22.62
CA SER A 59 -8.33 -13.64 23.16
C SER A 59 -9.04 -14.72 24.01
N ASN A 60 -10.24 -14.43 24.52
CA ASN A 60 -11.05 -15.37 25.29
C ASN A 60 -12.06 -16.12 24.41
N PHE A 61 -12.17 -15.77 23.15
CA PHE A 61 -13.12 -16.34 22.20
C PHE A 61 -12.48 -17.43 21.36
N SER A 62 -13.28 -18.39 20.94
CA SER A 62 -12.87 -19.39 19.96
C SER A 62 -12.99 -18.80 18.56
N ARG A 63 -11.93 -18.97 17.77
CA ARG A 63 -11.93 -18.55 16.36
C ARG A 63 -12.61 -19.61 15.50
N GLY A 64 -13.45 -19.16 14.57
CA GLY A 64 -14.17 -19.97 13.60
C GLY A 64 -14.07 -19.42 12.19
N ASN A 65 -14.53 -20.21 11.23
CA ASN A 65 -14.61 -19.82 9.83
C ASN A 65 -15.84 -18.93 9.57
N VAL A 66 -15.81 -18.22 8.43
CA VAL A 66 -16.95 -17.54 7.81
C VAL A 66 -17.21 -18.23 6.48
N PHE A 67 -18.46 -18.47 6.16
CA PHE A 67 -18.86 -18.97 4.85
C PHE A 67 -19.00 -17.76 3.92
N ILE A 68 -18.05 -17.57 3.01
CA ILE A 68 -18.04 -16.47 2.05
C ILE A 68 -18.62 -17.00 0.73
N ASP A 69 -19.76 -16.45 0.29
CA ASP A 69 -20.40 -16.79 -0.98
C ASP A 69 -19.86 -15.90 -2.11
N SER A 70 -19.66 -14.62 -1.83
CA SER A 70 -19.01 -13.69 -2.75
C SER A 70 -18.22 -12.60 -2.02
N SER A 71 -17.20 -12.12 -2.68
CA SER A 71 -16.39 -10.97 -2.27
C SER A 71 -16.11 -10.10 -3.48
N ASP A 72 -16.39 -8.79 -3.36
CA ASP A 72 -16.23 -7.81 -4.40
C ASP A 72 -15.56 -6.54 -3.87
N LEU A 73 -14.94 -5.75 -4.75
CA LEU A 73 -14.35 -4.47 -4.42
C LEU A 73 -15.26 -3.32 -4.82
N LEU A 74 -15.53 -2.43 -3.88
CA LEU A 74 -16.16 -1.15 -4.15
C LEU A 74 -15.08 -0.07 -4.17
N ILE A 75 -14.82 0.46 -5.36
CA ILE A 75 -13.86 1.54 -5.60
C ILE A 75 -14.63 2.87 -5.56
N MET A 76 -14.28 3.74 -4.63
CA MET A 76 -14.91 5.06 -4.49
C MET A 76 -14.11 6.11 -5.25
N GLU A 77 -14.79 6.88 -6.09
CA GLU A 77 -14.22 8.00 -6.83
C GLU A 77 -13.89 9.17 -5.88
N SER A 78 -12.75 9.07 -5.21
CA SER A 78 -12.25 10.07 -4.26
C SER A 78 -10.74 10.24 -4.43
N TYR A 79 -10.20 11.32 -3.87
CA TYR A 79 -8.74 11.51 -3.81
C TYR A 79 -8.29 11.75 -2.36
N PRO A 80 -7.46 10.87 -1.79
CA PRO A 80 -6.98 9.60 -2.34
C PRO A 80 -8.13 8.58 -2.53
N VAL A 81 -7.92 7.62 -3.45
CA VAL A 81 -8.90 6.57 -3.75
C VAL A 81 -9.20 5.77 -2.49
N GLN A 82 -10.48 5.55 -2.22
CA GLN A 82 -10.95 4.76 -1.10
C GLN A 82 -11.54 3.44 -1.58
N ILE A 83 -11.21 2.37 -0.85
CA ILE A 83 -11.65 1.01 -1.20
C ILE A 83 -12.43 0.42 -0.05
N ALA A 84 -13.54 -0.23 -0.38
CA ALA A 84 -14.26 -1.10 0.55
C ALA A 84 -14.38 -2.51 -0.04
N LEU A 85 -14.37 -3.50 0.82
CA LEU A 85 -14.63 -4.90 0.51
C LEU A 85 -16.10 -5.18 0.79
N VAL A 86 -16.82 -5.67 -0.20
CA VAL A 86 -18.20 -6.16 -0.09
C VAL A 86 -18.13 -7.65 0.17
N LEU A 87 -18.66 -8.10 1.30
CA LEU A 87 -18.70 -9.52 1.68
C LEU A 87 -20.14 -9.98 1.82
N LYS A 88 -20.48 -11.08 1.13
CA LYS A 88 -21.75 -11.79 1.29
C LYS A 88 -21.50 -13.23 1.64
N GLY A 89 -22.38 -13.78 2.50
CA GLY A 89 -22.22 -15.13 2.96
C GLY A 89 -22.99 -15.41 4.23
N ALA A 90 -22.41 -16.18 5.14
CA ALA A 90 -23.02 -16.50 6.43
C ALA A 90 -21.98 -16.74 7.52
N LEU A 91 -22.36 -16.42 8.74
CA LEU A 91 -21.70 -16.87 9.96
C LEU A 91 -22.25 -18.24 10.37
N PRO A 92 -21.43 -19.09 11.04
CA PRO A 92 -21.85 -20.42 11.46
C PRO A 92 -23.08 -20.42 12.37
N THR A 93 -23.21 -19.43 13.23
CA THR A 93 -24.34 -19.24 14.14
C THR A 93 -24.56 -17.76 14.40
N PRO A 94 -25.77 -17.36 14.90
CA PRO A 94 -26.03 -15.97 15.29
C PRO A 94 -25.16 -15.44 16.42
N CYS A 95 -24.49 -16.30 17.17
CA CYS A 95 -23.57 -15.91 18.24
C CYS A 95 -22.14 -15.61 17.75
N ASN A 96 -21.84 -15.98 16.51
CA ASN A 96 -20.54 -15.63 15.92
C ASN A 96 -20.48 -14.13 15.60
N GLN A 97 -19.33 -13.54 15.86
CA GLN A 97 -19.04 -12.15 15.51
C GLN A 97 -18.00 -12.13 14.40
N LEU A 98 -18.27 -11.35 13.36
CA LEU A 98 -17.33 -11.16 12.25
C LEU A 98 -16.09 -10.38 12.71
N ARG A 99 -14.93 -10.80 12.20
CA ARG A 99 -13.69 -10.05 12.29
C ARG A 99 -13.05 -9.95 10.91
N VAL A 100 -12.58 -8.76 10.56
CA VAL A 100 -11.91 -8.49 9.28
C VAL A 100 -10.64 -7.69 9.53
N VAL A 101 -9.50 -8.24 9.16
CA VAL A 101 -8.18 -7.64 9.33
C VAL A 101 -7.53 -7.45 7.98
N ALA A 102 -7.33 -6.21 7.57
CA ALA A 102 -6.57 -5.90 6.37
C ALA A 102 -5.14 -5.53 6.75
N SER A 103 -4.17 -6.21 6.17
CA SER A 103 -2.75 -5.88 6.31
C SER A 103 -2.38 -4.70 5.39
N PRO A 104 -1.36 -3.90 5.76
CA PRO A 104 -0.78 -2.95 4.82
C PRO A 104 -0.32 -3.65 3.53
N PRO A 105 -0.32 -2.94 2.37
CA PRO A 105 0.20 -3.50 1.14
C PRO A 105 1.64 -3.99 1.29
N ASP A 106 1.93 -5.18 0.77
CA ASP A 106 3.28 -5.73 0.74
C ASP A 106 4.15 -5.09 -0.38
N GLU A 107 5.36 -5.62 -0.59
CA GLU A 107 6.29 -5.13 -1.62
C GLU A 107 5.75 -5.27 -3.05
N GLN A 108 4.77 -6.14 -3.26
CA GLN A 108 4.07 -6.34 -4.53
C GLN A 108 2.74 -5.60 -4.59
N ASN A 109 2.46 -4.70 -3.66
CA ASN A 109 1.20 -3.98 -3.49
C ASN A 109 -0.02 -4.92 -3.29
N ARG A 110 0.19 -6.10 -2.70
CA ARG A 110 -0.90 -7.01 -2.35
C ARG A 110 -1.42 -6.69 -0.96
N ILE A 111 -2.73 -6.55 -0.86
CA ILE A 111 -3.46 -6.30 0.38
C ILE A 111 -4.07 -7.63 0.83
N GLN A 112 -3.54 -8.19 1.91
CA GLN A 112 -4.08 -9.42 2.50
C GLN A 112 -5.18 -9.06 3.49
N VAL A 113 -6.35 -9.62 3.28
CA VAL A 113 -7.52 -9.44 4.15
C VAL A 113 -7.87 -10.79 4.77
N GLU A 114 -7.80 -10.85 6.07
CA GLU A 114 -8.19 -12.02 6.83
C GLU A 114 -9.62 -11.84 7.34
N VAL A 115 -10.52 -12.76 6.98
CA VAL A 115 -11.93 -12.78 7.37
C VAL A 115 -12.20 -14.02 8.19
N TYR A 116 -12.63 -13.85 9.42
CA TYR A 116 -12.92 -14.94 10.34
C TYR A 116 -14.04 -14.56 11.31
N SER A 117 -14.54 -15.51 12.05
CA SER A 117 -15.48 -15.26 13.13
C SER A 117 -14.90 -15.60 14.49
N VAL A 118 -15.45 -14.99 15.53
CA VAL A 118 -15.16 -15.37 16.91
C VAL A 118 -16.46 -15.63 17.65
N ILE A 119 -16.41 -16.56 18.63
CA ILE A 119 -17.57 -16.93 19.46
C ILE A 119 -17.11 -17.18 20.88
N ASP A 120 -17.90 -16.76 21.86
CA ASP A 120 -17.70 -17.12 23.26
C ASP A 120 -17.93 -18.63 23.43
N PRO A 121 -16.90 -19.42 23.82
CA PRO A 121 -17.04 -20.86 24.00
C PRO A 121 -17.98 -21.26 25.15
N ALA A 122 -18.27 -20.34 26.07
CA ALA A 122 -19.20 -20.58 27.17
C ALA A 122 -20.67 -20.35 26.77
N GLN A 123 -20.91 -19.73 25.60
CA GLN A 123 -22.25 -19.40 25.13
C GLN A 123 -22.89 -20.58 24.39
N THR A 124 -24.12 -20.94 24.78
CA THR A 124 -24.93 -21.88 24.02
C THR A 124 -25.66 -21.16 22.92
N CYS A 125 -25.48 -21.59 21.66
CA CYS A 125 -26.08 -20.99 20.50
C CYS A 125 -26.85 -21.99 19.66
N ILE A 126 -27.95 -21.51 19.04
CA ILE A 126 -28.70 -22.32 18.05
C ILE A 126 -27.82 -22.51 16.81
N GLN A 127 -27.90 -23.72 16.22
CA GLN A 127 -27.11 -24.10 15.05
C GLN A 127 -27.86 -23.74 13.75
N VAL A 128 -27.92 -22.45 13.48
CA VAL A 128 -28.54 -21.86 12.29
C VAL A 128 -27.56 -20.85 11.70
N LEU A 129 -27.38 -20.89 10.38
CA LEU A 129 -26.55 -19.90 9.69
C LEU A 129 -27.13 -18.49 9.83
N GLU A 130 -26.29 -17.54 10.16
CA GLU A 130 -26.65 -16.12 10.23
C GLU A 130 -26.18 -15.44 8.93
N PRO A 131 -27.11 -14.90 8.10
CA PRO A 131 -26.74 -14.23 6.86
C PRO A 131 -25.80 -13.05 7.07
N LEU A 132 -24.83 -12.90 6.17
CA LEU A 132 -23.82 -11.84 6.17
C LEU A 132 -23.92 -11.06 4.85
N ASP A 133 -24.10 -9.74 4.94
CA ASP A 133 -24.01 -8.79 3.82
C ASP A 133 -23.47 -7.48 4.37
N VAL A 134 -22.16 -7.26 4.20
CA VAL A 134 -21.45 -6.14 4.82
C VAL A 134 -20.47 -5.47 3.87
N ASN A 135 -20.25 -4.17 4.10
CA ASN A 135 -19.21 -3.39 3.46
C ASN A 135 -18.13 -3.04 4.48
N VAL A 136 -16.91 -3.44 4.21
CA VAL A 136 -15.77 -3.23 5.09
C VAL A 136 -14.79 -2.27 4.45
N GLY A 137 -14.59 -1.08 5.04
CA GLY A 137 -13.60 -0.13 4.56
C GLY A 137 -12.18 -0.69 4.71
N LEU A 138 -11.45 -0.79 3.60
CA LEU A 138 -10.04 -1.21 3.61
C LEU A 138 -9.08 -0.04 3.79
N GLY A 139 -9.52 1.18 3.50
CA GLY A 139 -8.72 2.39 3.64
C GLY A 139 -8.63 3.21 2.37
N SER A 140 -7.72 4.21 2.40
CA SER A 140 -7.36 5.03 1.24
C SER A 140 -5.92 4.75 0.85
N PHE A 141 -5.68 4.67 -0.46
CA PHE A 141 -4.41 4.22 -1.01
C PHE A 141 -3.74 5.33 -1.84
N PRO A 142 -2.40 5.49 -1.75
CA PRO A 142 -1.67 6.37 -2.64
C PRO A 142 -1.66 5.81 -4.07
N THR A 143 -1.30 6.66 -5.03
CA THR A 143 -1.19 6.26 -6.45
C THR A 143 -0.37 4.98 -6.61
N GLY A 144 -0.94 4.01 -7.30
CA GLY A 144 -0.35 2.71 -7.55
C GLY A 144 -1.36 1.66 -7.99
N HIS A 145 -0.87 0.55 -8.50
CA HIS A 145 -1.68 -0.63 -8.83
C HIS A 145 -1.65 -1.62 -7.66
N TYR A 146 -2.81 -2.10 -7.24
CA TYR A 146 -2.98 -2.95 -6.06
C TYR A 146 -3.83 -4.17 -6.36
N SER A 147 -3.57 -5.27 -5.66
CA SER A 147 -4.45 -6.44 -5.64
C SER A 147 -4.92 -6.76 -4.22
N VAL A 148 -6.17 -7.21 -4.09
CA VAL A 148 -6.80 -7.56 -2.81
C VAL A 148 -7.05 -9.05 -2.75
N TRP A 149 -6.63 -9.66 -1.64
CA TRP A 149 -6.71 -11.09 -1.39
C TRP A 149 -7.47 -11.34 -0.09
N VAL A 150 -8.54 -12.12 -0.15
CA VAL A 150 -9.34 -12.49 1.02
C VAL A 150 -9.10 -13.95 1.35
N ASN A 151 -8.58 -14.23 2.54
CA ASN A 151 -8.24 -15.59 3.00
C ASN A 151 -7.38 -16.38 2.00
N GLY A 152 -6.50 -15.67 1.22
CA GLY A 152 -5.61 -16.29 0.24
C GLY A 152 -6.18 -16.40 -1.17
N GLU A 153 -7.41 -15.97 -1.41
CA GLU A 153 -8.05 -15.90 -2.73
C GLU A 153 -8.04 -14.46 -3.25
N MET A 154 -7.66 -14.26 -4.52
CA MET A 154 -7.65 -12.94 -5.14
C MET A 154 -9.08 -12.52 -5.48
N VAL A 155 -9.51 -11.38 -4.93
CA VAL A 155 -10.86 -10.82 -5.14
C VAL A 155 -10.87 -9.84 -6.31
N GLY A 156 -9.81 -9.05 -6.46
CA GLY A 156 -9.73 -8.08 -7.54
C GLY A 156 -8.51 -7.18 -7.44
N GLU A 157 -8.41 -6.29 -8.42
CA GLU A 157 -7.33 -5.32 -8.55
C GLU A 157 -7.91 -3.92 -8.74
N PHE A 158 -7.15 -2.90 -8.39
CA PHE A 158 -7.53 -1.50 -8.60
C PHE A 158 -6.31 -0.59 -8.79
N ASP A 159 -6.53 0.53 -9.46
CA ASP A 159 -5.59 1.63 -9.59
C ASP A 159 -6.01 2.79 -8.66
N ALA A 160 -5.07 3.32 -7.88
CA ALA A 160 -5.29 4.43 -6.97
C ALA A 160 -4.51 5.69 -7.43
#